data_250e84b9bbd2d193a63b0c6eae292d31
#
_entry.id   250e84b9bbd2d193a63b0c6eae292d31
#
_cell.length_a   1.000
_cell.length_b   1.000
_cell.length_c   1.000
_cell.angle_alpha   90.00
_cell.angle_beta   90.00
_cell.angle_gamma   90.00
#
_symmetry.space_group_name_H-M   'P 1'
#
loop_
_entity.id
_entity.type
_entity.pdbx_description
1 polymer ?
#
loop_
_entity_poly.entity_id
_entity_poly.type
_entity_poly.pdbx_seq_one_letter_code
_entity_poly.pdbx_strand_id
1 'polypeptide(L)'
;MNLGLLKFFFIILFYSHPVWSEPEQKQYANFKLLDKISNKLVEKSIKVNESDLIETLNIQVFSCFTEPPNEIPEDYVLIYVKDNFQEQEISIYKGWMISSSPDVTPLEHPIYDLWLLGCTNDNTS
;
A
#
# COMPACT_ATOMS: atom_id res chain seq x y z
N MET A 1 5.53 -44.05 -37.70
CA MET A 1 5.34 -42.79 -36.96
C MET A 1 5.01 -43.13 -35.51
N ASN A 2 5.79 -42.66 -34.59
CA ASN A 2 5.67 -43.00 -33.19
C ASN A 2 4.52 -42.20 -32.55
N LEU A 3 3.36 -42.81 -32.37
CA LEU A 3 2.21 -42.26 -31.67
C LEU A 3 2.55 -41.84 -30.21
N GLY A 4 3.59 -42.44 -29.60
CA GLY A 4 4.09 -42.08 -28.29
C GLY A 4 4.77 -40.70 -28.25
N LEU A 5 5.42 -40.27 -29.32
CA LEU A 5 6.07 -38.97 -29.44
C LEU A 5 5.06 -37.86 -29.59
N LEU A 6 3.95 -38.10 -30.28
CA LEU A 6 2.84 -37.14 -30.45
C LEU A 6 2.08 -36.94 -29.13
N LYS A 7 1.90 -38.02 -28.35
CA LYS A 7 1.29 -37.94 -27.02
C LYS A 7 2.18 -37.18 -26.04
N PHE A 8 3.49 -37.35 -26.12
CA PHE A 8 4.45 -36.63 -25.28
C PHE A 8 4.50 -35.14 -25.62
N PHE A 9 4.41 -34.79 -26.90
CA PHE A 9 4.36 -33.41 -27.36
C PHE A 9 3.06 -32.71 -26.92
N PHE A 10 1.93 -33.43 -26.91
CA PHE A 10 0.65 -32.92 -26.46
C PHE A 10 0.60 -32.69 -24.96
N ILE A 11 1.30 -33.51 -24.16
CA ILE A 11 1.39 -33.37 -22.71
C ILE A 11 2.21 -32.13 -22.32
N ILE A 12 3.27 -31.81 -23.07
CA ILE A 12 4.11 -30.62 -22.81
C ILE A 12 3.34 -29.32 -23.06
N LEU A 13 2.42 -29.32 -24.02
CA LEU A 13 1.60 -28.13 -24.33
C LEU A 13 0.60 -27.77 -23.21
N PHE A 14 0.22 -28.75 -22.38
CA PHE A 14 -0.71 -28.49 -21.26
C PHE A 14 -0.04 -27.96 -19.99
N TYR A 15 1.30 -27.93 -19.92
CA TYR A 15 2.05 -27.43 -18.76
C TYR A 15 2.47 -25.95 -18.88
N SER A 16 1.99 -25.23 -19.89
CA SER A 16 2.19 -23.79 -19.94
C SER A 16 1.28 -23.11 -18.92
N HIS A 17 1.72 -23.04 -17.68
CA HIS A 17 1.05 -22.24 -16.67
C HIS A 17 1.29 -20.77 -16.98
N PRO A 18 0.24 -19.92 -17.00
CA PRO A 18 0.46 -18.49 -17.12
C PRO A 18 1.23 -18.03 -15.88
N VAL A 19 2.39 -17.45 -16.09
CA VAL A 19 3.14 -16.78 -15.01
C VAL A 19 2.47 -15.42 -14.78
N TRP A 20 1.70 -15.33 -13.72
CA TRP A 20 1.12 -14.06 -13.27
C TRP A 20 2.13 -13.36 -12.37
N SER A 21 2.47 -12.12 -12.70
CA SER A 21 3.24 -11.26 -11.81
C SER A 21 2.33 -10.77 -10.68
N GLU A 22 2.67 -11.14 -9.44
CA GLU A 22 1.96 -10.69 -8.25
C GLU A 22 2.59 -9.40 -7.68
N PRO A 23 1.80 -8.50 -7.07
CA PRO A 23 2.35 -7.37 -6.32
C PRO A 23 3.29 -7.85 -5.22
N GLU A 24 4.41 -7.15 -5.05
CA GLU A 24 5.40 -7.45 -4.04
C GLU A 24 5.02 -6.80 -2.70
N GLN A 25 4.94 -7.61 -1.64
CA GLN A 25 4.70 -7.12 -0.29
C GLN A 25 5.96 -6.48 0.27
N LYS A 26 5.83 -5.28 0.81
CA LYS A 26 6.90 -4.53 1.45
C LYS A 26 6.68 -4.45 2.97
N GLN A 27 7.71 -4.07 3.70
CA GLN A 27 7.69 -4.05 5.16
C GLN A 27 7.28 -2.71 5.76
N TYR A 28 7.43 -1.62 5.02
CA TYR A 28 7.16 -0.26 5.49
C TYR A 28 6.27 0.50 4.52
N ALA A 29 5.33 1.25 5.09
CA ALA A 29 4.56 2.26 4.37
C ALA A 29 5.09 3.65 4.75
N ASN A 30 5.39 4.45 3.74
CA ASN A 30 5.92 5.80 3.92
C ASN A 30 4.81 6.81 3.63
N PHE A 31 4.52 7.65 4.61
CA PHE A 31 3.45 8.64 4.54
C PHE A 31 3.97 10.05 4.58
N LYS A 32 3.20 10.94 3.99
CA LYS A 32 3.35 12.38 4.09
C LYS A 32 2.05 12.97 4.61
N LEU A 33 2.15 13.76 5.67
CA LEU A 33 1.03 14.47 6.28
C LEU A 33 1.23 15.97 6.13
N LEU A 34 0.21 16.67 5.64
CA LEU A 34 0.15 18.12 5.65
C LEU A 34 -0.85 18.59 6.70
N ASP A 35 -0.39 19.43 7.62
CA ASP A 35 -1.26 20.24 8.47
C ASP A 35 -1.63 21.52 7.68
N LYS A 36 -2.89 21.61 7.27
CA LYS A 36 -3.39 22.71 6.44
C LYS A 36 -3.49 24.04 7.18
N ILE A 37 -3.48 24.03 8.50
CA ILE A 37 -3.54 25.24 9.32
C ILE A 37 -2.16 25.87 9.45
N SER A 38 -1.15 25.06 9.80
CA SER A 38 0.22 25.52 10.02
C SER A 38 1.12 25.42 8.77
N ASN A 39 0.67 24.75 7.71
CA ASN A 39 1.46 24.36 6.54
C ASN A 39 2.67 23.46 6.89
N LYS A 40 2.62 22.78 8.02
CA LYS A 40 3.68 21.85 8.43
C LYS A 40 3.54 20.53 7.67
N LEU A 41 4.65 20.09 7.06
CA LEU A 41 4.77 18.78 6.41
C LEU A 41 5.55 17.82 7.31
N VAL A 42 5.01 16.61 7.50
CA VAL A 42 5.65 15.54 8.26
C VAL A 42 5.71 14.30 7.39
N GLU A 43 6.88 13.66 7.31
CA GLU A 43 7.06 12.37 6.66
C GLU A 43 7.35 11.32 7.71
N LYS A 44 6.75 10.13 7.58
CA LYS A 44 6.93 9.05 8.53
C LYS A 44 6.77 7.70 7.87
N SER A 45 7.64 6.75 8.25
CA SER A 45 7.53 5.34 7.88
C SER A 45 6.89 4.56 9.02
N ILE A 46 5.92 3.72 8.69
CA ILE A 46 5.26 2.83 9.65
C ILE A 46 5.44 1.40 9.15
N LYS A 47 5.92 0.54 10.03
CA LYS A 47 6.09 -0.87 9.69
C LYS A 47 4.74 -1.58 9.58
N VAL A 48 4.64 -2.49 8.60
CA VAL A 48 3.45 -3.34 8.41
C VAL A 48 3.17 -4.14 9.69
N ASN A 49 1.91 -4.22 10.05
CA ASN A 49 1.37 -4.79 11.29
C ASN A 49 1.63 -3.96 12.55
N GLU A 50 2.12 -2.75 12.39
CA GLU A 50 2.30 -1.79 13.48
C GLU A 50 1.42 -0.56 13.28
N SER A 51 1.27 0.22 14.33
CA SER A 51 0.61 1.53 14.31
C SER A 51 1.52 2.58 14.90
N ASP A 52 1.36 3.81 14.43
CA ASP A 52 2.10 4.94 14.96
C ASP A 52 1.28 6.22 14.85
N LEU A 53 1.65 7.21 15.65
CA LEU A 53 1.03 8.53 15.65
C LEU A 53 1.77 9.46 14.68
N ILE A 54 0.99 10.12 13.82
CA ILE A 54 1.45 11.30 13.08
C ILE A 54 0.53 12.44 13.49
N GLU A 55 1.05 13.39 14.23
CA GLU A 55 0.25 14.44 14.89
C GLU A 55 -0.85 13.81 15.77
N THR A 56 -2.12 14.05 15.51
CA THR A 56 -3.23 13.44 16.26
C THR A 56 -3.75 12.14 15.64
N LEU A 57 -3.25 11.78 14.45
CA LEU A 57 -3.71 10.61 13.72
C LEU A 57 -2.95 9.36 14.14
N ASN A 58 -3.67 8.35 14.59
CA ASN A 58 -3.14 7.02 14.80
C ASN A 58 -3.36 6.21 13.52
N ILE A 59 -2.27 5.83 12.87
CA ILE A 59 -2.31 5.09 11.60
C ILE A 59 -1.84 3.67 11.85
N GLN A 60 -2.73 2.71 11.65
CA GLN A 60 -2.40 1.29 11.66
C GLN A 60 -2.23 0.80 10.23
N VAL A 61 -1.10 0.16 9.94
CA VAL A 61 -0.77 -0.40 8.63
C VAL A 61 -0.94 -1.90 8.66
N PHE A 62 -1.81 -2.44 7.81
CA PHE A 62 -2.02 -3.89 7.70
C PHE A 62 -1.17 -4.53 6.62
N SER A 63 -0.99 -3.85 5.49
CA SER A 63 -0.17 -4.34 4.38
C SER A 63 0.23 -3.19 3.47
N CYS A 64 1.36 -3.36 2.77
CA CYS A 64 1.87 -2.42 1.78
C CYS A 64 2.45 -3.20 0.61
N PHE A 65 1.95 -2.94 -0.60
CA PHE A 65 2.32 -3.66 -1.82
C PHE A 65 2.82 -2.71 -2.89
N THR A 66 3.79 -3.18 -3.65
CA THR A 66 4.32 -2.50 -4.85
C THR A 66 4.00 -3.33 -6.07
N GLU A 67 3.51 -2.71 -7.15
CA GLU A 67 3.31 -3.39 -8.42
C GLU A 67 4.62 -3.95 -8.98
N PRO A 68 4.56 -5.10 -9.71
CA PRO A 68 5.76 -5.66 -10.34
C PRO A 68 6.39 -4.69 -11.34
N PRO A 69 7.72 -4.80 -11.61
CA PRO A 69 8.44 -3.86 -12.49
C PRO A 69 7.93 -3.77 -13.93
N ASN A 70 7.18 -4.78 -14.41
CA ASN A 70 6.60 -4.83 -15.75
C ASN A 70 5.21 -4.17 -15.84
N GLU A 71 4.68 -3.71 -14.72
CA GLU A 71 3.41 -3.00 -14.65
C GLU A 71 3.62 -1.50 -14.49
N ILE A 72 2.53 -0.72 -14.57
CA ILE A 72 2.56 0.71 -14.25
C ILE A 72 2.91 0.86 -12.76
N PRO A 73 3.93 1.66 -12.41
CA PRO A 73 4.32 1.82 -11.01
C PRO A 73 3.17 2.30 -10.13
N GLU A 74 2.84 1.51 -9.12
CA GLU A 74 1.81 1.84 -8.15
C GLU A 74 2.12 1.16 -6.81
N ASP A 75 1.92 1.87 -5.73
CA ASP A 75 1.98 1.32 -4.38
C ASP A 75 0.61 1.41 -3.73
N TYR A 76 0.27 0.37 -2.95
CA TYR A 76 -0.99 0.26 -2.23
C TYR A 76 -0.73 0.01 -0.77
N VAL A 77 -1.48 0.68 0.08
CA VAL A 77 -1.45 0.43 1.53
C VAL A 77 -2.86 0.18 2.04
N LEU A 78 -3.02 -0.83 2.88
CA LEU A 78 -4.24 -1.06 3.63
C LEU A 78 -4.06 -0.49 5.03
N ILE A 79 -4.85 0.51 5.38
CA ILE A 79 -4.72 1.25 6.64
C ILE A 79 -6.05 1.41 7.37
N TYR A 80 -5.93 1.64 8.66
CA TYR A 80 -7.00 2.13 9.50
C TYR A 80 -6.51 3.36 10.25
N VAL A 81 -7.17 4.49 10.05
CA VAL A 81 -6.78 5.77 10.64
C VAL A 81 -7.84 6.22 11.63
N LYS A 82 -7.39 6.54 12.83
CA LYS A 82 -8.21 7.10 13.90
C LYS A 82 -7.64 8.44 14.30
N ASP A 83 -8.51 9.37 14.66
CA ASP A 83 -8.11 10.66 15.20
C ASP A 83 -8.31 10.67 16.72
N ASN A 84 -7.25 10.95 17.46
CA ASN A 84 -7.26 11.06 18.92
C ASN A 84 -7.45 12.53 19.34
N PHE A 85 -8.50 13.14 18.82
CA PHE A 85 -8.80 14.53 19.17
C PHE A 85 -9.66 14.61 20.45
N GLN A 86 -9.24 15.44 21.42
CA GLN A 86 -9.96 15.68 22.68
C GLN A 86 -10.28 14.40 23.48
N GLU A 87 -9.33 13.49 23.59
CA GLU A 87 -9.45 12.21 24.33
C GLU A 87 -10.51 11.26 23.77
N GLN A 88 -11.09 11.59 22.60
CA GLN A 88 -11.99 10.69 21.87
C GLN A 88 -11.30 10.13 20.65
N GLU A 89 -11.37 8.83 20.49
CA GLU A 89 -10.85 8.11 19.34
C GLU A 89 -11.94 7.97 18.29
N ILE A 90 -11.80 8.69 17.16
CA ILE A 90 -12.77 8.69 16.07
C ILE A 90 -12.15 8.01 14.86
N SER A 91 -12.85 7.01 14.32
CA SER A 91 -12.45 6.36 13.07
C SER A 91 -12.73 7.32 11.90
N ILE A 92 -11.68 7.64 11.12
CA ILE A 92 -11.80 8.57 10.00
C ILE A 92 -11.52 7.96 8.65
N TYR A 93 -10.79 6.84 8.59
CA TYR A 93 -10.50 6.15 7.34
C TYR A 93 -10.20 4.68 7.59
N LYS A 94 -10.76 3.81 6.75
CA LYS A 94 -10.44 2.38 6.74
C LYS A 94 -10.53 1.86 5.31
N GLY A 95 -9.40 1.42 4.77
CA GLY A 95 -9.37 0.90 3.41
C GLY A 95 -8.00 1.05 2.74
N TRP A 96 -8.03 0.86 1.43
CA TRP A 96 -6.84 0.98 0.59
C TRP A 96 -6.58 2.42 0.19
N MET A 97 -5.30 2.79 0.21
CA MET A 97 -4.80 4.06 -0.30
C MET A 97 -3.73 3.77 -1.35
N ILE A 98 -3.76 4.53 -2.45
CA ILE A 98 -2.81 4.38 -3.56
C ILE A 98 -1.88 5.59 -3.66
N SER A 99 -0.65 5.36 -4.14
CA SER A 99 0.38 6.40 -4.19
C SER A 99 0.25 7.34 -5.38
N SER A 100 -0.18 6.83 -6.55
CA SER A 100 -0.20 7.62 -7.80
C SER A 100 -1.35 8.61 -7.90
N SER A 101 -2.45 8.35 -7.23
CA SER A 101 -3.68 9.16 -7.32
C SER A 101 -4.32 9.32 -5.94
N PRO A 102 -3.77 10.20 -5.10
CA PRO A 102 -4.29 10.41 -3.75
C PRO A 102 -5.75 10.88 -3.73
N ASP A 103 -6.23 11.50 -4.81
CA ASP A 103 -7.61 11.96 -4.93
C ASP A 103 -8.63 10.84 -5.10
N VAL A 104 -8.19 9.64 -5.48
CA VAL A 104 -9.09 8.48 -5.68
C VAL A 104 -9.53 7.88 -4.34
N THR A 105 -8.65 7.90 -3.35
CA THR A 105 -8.92 7.39 -2.00
C THR A 105 -8.50 8.43 -0.96
N PRO A 106 -9.15 9.63 -0.96
CA PRO A 106 -8.72 10.69 -0.06
C PRO A 106 -9.13 10.40 1.38
N LEU A 107 -8.24 10.73 2.30
CA LEU A 107 -8.61 10.85 3.70
C LEU A 107 -9.28 12.20 3.89
N GLU A 108 -10.56 12.19 4.26
CA GLU A 108 -11.31 13.41 4.52
C GLU A 108 -11.12 13.86 5.98
N HIS A 109 -10.36 14.93 6.15
CA HIS A 109 -10.11 15.53 7.45
C HIS A 109 -10.05 17.06 7.31
N PRO A 110 -10.65 17.83 8.24
CA PRO A 110 -10.66 19.28 8.13
C PRO A 110 -9.27 19.94 8.26
N ILE A 111 -8.33 19.28 8.94
CA ILE A 111 -7.02 19.83 9.26
C ILE A 111 -5.90 19.15 8.46
N TYR A 112 -5.99 17.84 8.22
CA TYR A 112 -4.90 17.06 7.66
C TYR A 112 -5.20 16.50 6.28
N ASP A 113 -4.18 16.54 5.42
CA ASP A 113 -4.11 15.72 4.22
C ASP A 113 -3.03 14.64 4.42
N LEU A 114 -3.37 13.40 4.08
CA LEU A 114 -2.47 12.26 4.20
C LEU A 114 -2.26 11.61 2.83
N TRP A 115 -1.00 11.38 2.48
CA TRP A 115 -0.63 10.69 1.23
C TRP A 115 0.27 9.51 1.51
N LEU A 116 0.09 8.45 0.74
CA LEU A 116 1.07 7.38 0.63
C LEU A 116 2.17 7.82 -0.33
N LEU A 117 3.41 7.89 0.14
CA LEU A 117 4.58 8.12 -0.71
C LEU A 117 5.01 6.85 -1.43
N GLY A 118 4.96 5.73 -0.75
CA GLY A 118 5.30 4.43 -1.29
C GLY A 118 5.53 3.37 -0.22
N CYS A 119 5.82 2.16 -0.70
CA CYS A 119 6.16 1.01 0.14
C CYS A 119 7.64 0.68 -0.03
N THR A 120 8.34 0.40 1.07
CA THR A 120 9.76 0.04 1.07
C THR A 120 10.03 -1.11 2.02
N ASN A 121 11.21 -1.75 1.87
CA ASN A 121 11.69 -2.76 2.82
C ASN A 121 12.55 -2.17 3.93
N ASP A 122 12.95 -0.91 3.79
CA ASP A 122 13.78 -0.19 4.73
C ASP A 122 13.01 0.99 5.33
N ASN A 123 13.33 1.34 6.58
CA ASN A 123 12.82 2.53 7.22
C ASN A 123 13.50 3.77 6.61
N THR A 124 12.71 4.63 5.94
CA THR A 124 13.22 5.83 5.25
C THR A 124 12.93 7.13 6.01
N SER A 125 12.27 7.04 7.14
CA SER A 125 11.99 8.23 7.96
C SER A 125 13.09 8.59 8.94
#